data_6993c423bb97a14e14082ea43011e78c
#
_entry.id   6993c423bb97a14e14082ea43011e78c
#
_cell.length_a   1.000
_cell.length_b   1.000
_cell.length_c   1.000
_cell.angle_alpha   90.00
_cell.angle_beta   90.00
_cell.angle_gamma   90.00
#
_symmetry.space_group_name_H-M   'P 1'
#
loop_
_entity.id
_entity.type
_entity.pdbx_description
1 polymer ?
#
loop_
_entity_poly.entity_id
_entity_poly.type
_entity_poly.pdbx_seq_one_letter_code
_entity_poly.pdbx_strand_id
1 'polypeptide(L)'
;ESLQMESRTKNASRNIFFGVILKAYQILVPFFIRTAMIYLMGVEYLGLNSLFTSILQVLNLAELGVGSAMIYCMYRPIAENNGLKICSLLKLYKIYYRIIGIIIAVVGISLTPFIPRLISGDVPRGINIYILYLLNLAATVLSYWLFAYKNSLLQAFQRADIVSKVTLITSTIQYGLQI
;
A
#
# COMPACT_ATOMS: atom_id res chain seq x y z
N GLU A 1 24.39 24.57 -12.41
CA GLU A 1 24.31 23.14 -12.88
C GLU A 1 24.94 22.19 -11.86
N SER A 2 26.12 22.48 -11.31
CA SER A 2 26.81 21.65 -10.32
C SER A 2 25.99 21.43 -9.03
N LEU A 3 25.39 22.48 -8.48
CA LEU A 3 24.57 22.42 -7.25
C LEU A 3 23.29 21.59 -7.43
N GLN A 4 22.67 21.60 -8.62
CA GLN A 4 21.51 20.77 -8.92
C GLN A 4 21.89 19.30 -9.08
N MET A 5 23.04 19.02 -9.65
CA MET A 5 23.57 17.66 -9.84
C MET A 5 23.94 17.04 -8.49
N GLU A 6 24.57 17.79 -7.60
CA GLU A 6 24.92 17.36 -6.25
C GLU A 6 23.68 17.03 -5.40
N SER A 7 22.63 17.85 -5.50
CA SER A 7 21.35 17.62 -4.79
C SER A 7 20.62 16.36 -5.31
N ARG A 8 20.69 16.09 -6.61
CA ARG A 8 20.10 14.88 -7.22
C ARG A 8 20.83 13.62 -6.80
N THR A 9 22.16 13.63 -6.81
CA THR A 9 22.99 12.50 -6.37
C THR A 9 22.78 12.20 -4.90
N LYS A 10 22.70 13.23 -4.05
CA LYS A 10 22.41 13.06 -2.61
C LYS A 10 21.02 12.49 -2.36
N ASN A 11 20.01 12.93 -3.11
CA ASN A 11 18.66 12.40 -3.02
C ASN A 11 18.60 10.93 -3.51
N ALA A 12 19.28 10.62 -4.61
CA ALA A 12 19.36 9.26 -5.13
C ALA A 12 20.02 8.30 -4.13
N SER A 13 21.19 8.67 -3.60
CA SER A 13 21.92 7.88 -2.60
C SER A 13 21.06 7.63 -1.34
N ARG A 14 20.38 8.65 -0.83
CA ARG A 14 19.49 8.53 0.31
C ARG A 14 18.29 7.63 0.02
N ASN A 15 17.68 7.76 -1.16
CA ASN A 15 16.56 6.92 -1.58
C ASN A 15 16.98 5.45 -1.69
N ILE A 16 18.15 5.17 -2.25
CA ILE A 16 18.71 3.82 -2.36
C ILE A 16 18.93 3.25 -0.96
N PHE A 17 19.59 3.99 -0.07
CA PHE A 17 19.87 3.52 1.29
C PHE A 17 18.61 3.14 2.06
N PHE A 18 17.63 4.05 2.13
CA PHE A 18 16.37 3.75 2.81
C PHE A 18 15.52 2.71 2.06
N GLY A 19 15.63 2.63 0.75
CA GLY A 19 14.97 1.60 -0.05
C GLY A 19 15.51 0.19 0.24
N VAL A 20 16.84 0.05 0.36
CA VAL A 20 17.49 -1.24 0.71
C VAL A 20 17.11 -1.66 2.13
N ILE A 21 17.16 -0.75 3.10
CA ILE A 21 16.75 -1.04 4.47
C ILE A 21 15.27 -1.47 4.50
N LEU A 22 14.40 -0.75 3.81
CA LEU A 22 12.97 -1.10 3.74
C LEU A 22 12.77 -2.49 3.13
N LYS A 23 13.47 -2.82 2.06
CA LYS A 23 13.38 -4.13 1.41
C LYS A 23 13.86 -5.26 2.32
N ALA A 24 15.02 -5.08 2.98
CA ALA A 24 15.51 -6.03 3.96
C ALA A 24 14.50 -6.25 5.10
N TYR A 25 13.95 -5.17 5.64
CA TYR A 25 12.93 -5.20 6.68
C TYR A 25 11.66 -5.94 6.20
N GLN A 26 11.17 -5.63 5.00
CA GLN A 26 9.97 -6.26 4.40
C GLN A 26 10.14 -7.76 4.10
N ILE A 27 11.36 -8.26 4.02
CA ILE A 27 11.63 -9.69 3.84
C ILE A 27 11.78 -10.39 5.20
N LEU A 28 12.62 -9.82 6.08
CA LEU A 28 12.98 -10.47 7.33
C LEU A 28 11.83 -10.47 8.35
N VAL A 29 11.19 -9.33 8.55
CA VAL A 29 10.17 -9.21 9.60
C VAL A 29 8.93 -10.05 9.33
N PRO A 30 8.33 -10.06 8.13
CA PRO A 30 7.21 -10.97 7.84
C PRO A 30 7.55 -12.45 7.99
N PHE A 31 8.80 -12.84 7.70
CA PHE A 31 9.24 -14.21 7.92
C PHE A 31 9.15 -14.59 9.41
N PHE A 32 9.69 -13.78 10.30
CA PHE A 32 9.62 -14.02 11.73
C PHE A 32 8.18 -13.99 12.27
N ILE A 33 7.38 -13.04 11.80
CA ILE A 33 5.98 -12.91 12.23
C ILE A 33 5.14 -14.08 11.76
N ARG A 34 5.29 -14.51 10.49
CA ARG A 34 4.59 -15.69 10.00
C ARG A 34 4.96 -16.94 10.79
N THR A 35 6.22 -17.10 11.12
CA THR A 35 6.69 -18.19 11.96
C THR A 35 6.05 -18.12 13.36
N ALA A 36 6.05 -16.95 13.99
CA ALA A 36 5.41 -16.76 15.28
C ALA A 36 3.89 -17.01 15.23
N MET A 37 3.20 -16.52 14.19
CA MET A 37 1.76 -16.76 14.00
C MET A 37 1.43 -18.25 13.86
N ILE A 38 2.26 -19.03 13.14
CA ILE A 38 2.05 -20.48 13.02
C ILE A 38 2.14 -21.14 14.39
N TYR A 39 3.13 -20.77 15.21
CA TYR A 39 3.30 -21.36 16.54
C TYR A 39 2.24 -20.93 17.55
N LEU A 40 1.75 -19.68 17.47
CA LEU A 40 0.82 -19.11 18.45
C LEU A 40 -0.66 -19.34 18.06
N MET A 41 -1.00 -19.19 16.78
CA MET A 41 -2.38 -19.17 16.31
C MET A 41 -2.75 -20.34 15.39
N GLY A 42 -1.75 -21.03 14.85
CA GLY A 42 -1.96 -22.13 13.91
C GLY A 42 -1.96 -21.72 12.44
N VAL A 43 -1.82 -22.71 11.57
CA VAL A 43 -1.72 -22.55 10.10
C VAL A 43 -3.01 -21.98 9.50
N GLU A 44 -4.15 -22.25 10.11
CA GLU A 44 -5.48 -21.85 9.64
C GLU A 44 -5.63 -20.32 9.57
N TYR A 45 -5.18 -19.60 10.61
CA TYR A 45 -5.19 -18.13 10.64
C TYR A 45 -4.30 -17.53 9.57
N LEU A 46 -3.11 -18.10 9.37
CA LEU A 46 -2.19 -17.66 8.33
C LEU A 46 -2.80 -17.89 6.94
N GLY A 47 -3.49 -19.00 6.73
CA GLY A 47 -4.21 -19.32 5.49
C GLY A 47 -5.29 -18.27 5.18
N LEU A 48 -6.13 -17.91 6.15
CA LEU A 48 -7.17 -16.91 6.01
C LEU A 48 -6.59 -15.54 5.67
N ASN A 49 -5.57 -15.10 6.40
CA ASN A 49 -4.91 -13.81 6.13
C ASN A 49 -4.28 -13.77 4.74
N SER A 50 -3.65 -14.85 4.31
CA SER A 50 -3.06 -14.98 2.96
C SER A 50 -4.12 -14.94 1.87
N LEU A 51 -5.27 -15.60 2.07
CA LEU A 51 -6.39 -15.59 1.15
C LEU A 51 -6.95 -14.15 0.99
N PHE A 52 -7.22 -13.46 2.09
CA PHE A 52 -7.74 -12.09 2.04
C PHE A 52 -6.76 -11.13 1.38
N THR A 53 -5.48 -11.24 1.71
CA THR A 53 -4.42 -10.45 1.06
C THR A 53 -4.38 -10.71 -0.44
N SER A 54 -4.52 -11.96 -0.88
CA SER A 54 -4.52 -12.31 -2.30
C SER A 54 -5.73 -11.74 -3.03
N ILE A 55 -6.93 -11.82 -2.44
CA ILE A 55 -8.15 -11.22 -3.01
C ILE A 55 -7.96 -9.71 -3.16
N LEU A 56 -7.48 -9.02 -2.11
CA LEU A 56 -7.26 -7.59 -2.15
C LEU A 56 -6.16 -7.18 -3.13
N GLN A 57 -5.12 -7.99 -3.31
CA GLN A 57 -4.10 -7.77 -4.33
C GLN A 57 -4.68 -7.83 -5.75
N VAL A 58 -5.59 -8.76 -6.04
CA VAL A 58 -6.29 -8.81 -7.33
C VAL A 58 -7.13 -7.55 -7.53
N LEU A 59 -7.83 -7.07 -6.51
CA LEU A 59 -8.59 -5.82 -6.58
C LEU A 59 -7.67 -4.60 -6.82
N ASN A 60 -6.46 -4.61 -6.25
CA ASN A 60 -5.46 -3.56 -6.46
C ASN A 60 -4.91 -3.51 -7.91
N LEU A 61 -5.13 -4.56 -8.72
CA LEU A 61 -4.77 -4.53 -10.14
C LEU A 61 -5.52 -3.43 -10.91
N ALA A 62 -6.65 -2.96 -10.40
CA ALA A 62 -7.38 -1.81 -10.97
C ALA A 62 -6.54 -0.52 -11.00
N GLU A 63 -5.47 -0.43 -10.19
CA GLU A 63 -4.54 0.70 -10.16
C GLU A 63 -3.37 0.56 -11.15
N LEU A 64 -3.21 -0.58 -11.84
CA LEU A 64 -2.04 -0.88 -12.67
C LEU A 64 -1.73 0.23 -13.67
N GLY A 65 -0.53 0.79 -13.52
CA GLY A 65 0.02 1.81 -14.42
C GLY A 65 -0.47 3.24 -14.17
N VAL A 66 -1.57 3.45 -13.47
CA VAL A 66 -2.11 4.80 -13.24
C VAL A 66 -1.19 5.61 -12.33
N GLY A 67 -0.69 5.01 -11.26
CA GLY A 67 0.25 5.68 -10.35
C GLY A 67 1.51 6.16 -11.07
N SER A 68 2.11 5.33 -11.92
CA SER A 68 3.28 5.70 -12.72
C SER A 68 2.97 6.77 -13.77
N ALA A 69 1.83 6.70 -14.43
CA ALA A 69 1.39 7.74 -15.38
C ALA A 69 1.18 9.10 -14.65
N MET A 70 0.60 9.08 -13.46
CA MET A 70 0.44 10.28 -12.63
C MET A 70 1.77 10.90 -12.24
N ILE A 71 2.74 10.10 -11.82
CA ILE A 71 4.09 10.56 -11.48
C ILE A 71 4.74 11.21 -12.71
N TYR A 72 4.63 10.56 -13.87
CA TYR A 72 5.16 11.09 -15.12
C TYR A 72 4.56 12.45 -15.49
N CYS A 73 3.23 12.61 -15.39
CA CYS A 73 2.54 13.87 -15.67
C CYS A 73 2.94 15.02 -14.72
N MET A 74 3.44 14.69 -13.53
CA MET A 74 3.90 15.69 -12.55
C MET A 74 5.32 16.20 -12.82
N TYR A 75 6.17 15.49 -13.54
CA TYR A 75 7.56 15.87 -13.75
C TYR A 75 7.71 17.25 -14.41
N ARG A 76 6.93 17.51 -15.44
CA ARG A 76 6.99 18.78 -16.16
C ARG A 76 6.52 19.98 -15.32
N PRO A 77 5.34 19.96 -14.68
CA PRO A 77 4.92 21.03 -13.78
C PRO A 77 5.88 21.29 -12.61
N ILE A 78 6.53 20.22 -12.10
CA ILE A 78 7.53 20.36 -11.03
C ILE A 78 8.79 21.04 -11.56
N ALA A 79 9.27 20.68 -12.76
CA ALA A 79 10.43 21.31 -13.39
C ALA A 79 10.17 22.79 -13.73
N GLU A 80 8.94 23.13 -14.11
CA GLU A 80 8.51 24.51 -14.41
C GLU A 80 8.16 25.32 -13.15
N ASN A 81 8.24 24.74 -11.94
CA ASN A 81 7.80 25.31 -10.66
C ASN A 81 6.36 25.85 -10.68
N ASN A 82 5.49 25.23 -11.48
CA ASN A 82 4.10 25.66 -11.65
C ASN A 82 3.19 25.06 -10.57
N GLY A 83 3.13 25.71 -9.40
CA GLY A 83 2.34 25.25 -8.26
C GLY A 83 0.84 25.11 -8.54
N LEU A 84 0.25 25.99 -9.35
CA LEU A 84 -1.17 25.89 -9.71
C LEU A 84 -1.48 24.62 -10.49
N LYS A 85 -0.62 24.26 -11.43
CA LYS A 85 -0.79 23.04 -12.25
C LYS A 85 -0.59 21.78 -11.42
N ILE A 86 0.37 21.79 -10.49
CA ILE A 86 0.57 20.69 -9.53
C ILE A 86 -0.67 20.51 -8.65
N CYS A 87 -1.24 21.58 -8.10
CA CYS A 87 -2.46 21.52 -7.31
C CYS A 87 -3.67 21.00 -8.11
N SER A 88 -3.81 21.40 -9.37
CA SER A 88 -4.89 20.92 -10.25
C SER A 88 -4.78 19.42 -10.52
N LEU A 89 -3.56 18.94 -10.80
CA LEU A 89 -3.29 17.51 -10.99
C LEU A 89 -3.56 16.71 -9.71
N LEU A 90 -3.17 17.22 -8.54
CA LEU A 90 -3.46 16.57 -7.26
C LEU A 90 -4.95 16.44 -6.97
N LYS A 91 -5.75 17.47 -7.30
CA LYS A 91 -7.22 17.39 -7.19
C LYS A 91 -7.80 16.31 -8.11
N LEU A 92 -7.33 16.26 -9.34
CA LEU A 92 -7.73 15.24 -10.31
C LEU A 92 -7.40 13.83 -9.80
N TYR A 93 -6.17 13.62 -9.29
CA TYR A 93 -5.72 12.33 -8.77
C TYR A 93 -6.50 11.91 -7.53
N LYS A 94 -6.81 12.85 -6.65
CA LYS A 94 -7.66 12.59 -5.48
C LYS A 94 -9.04 12.06 -5.89
N ILE A 95 -9.66 12.66 -6.93
CA ILE A 95 -10.96 12.20 -7.45
C ILE A 95 -10.81 10.81 -8.06
N TYR A 96 -9.77 10.58 -8.85
CA TYR A 96 -9.50 9.31 -9.48
C TYR A 96 -9.33 8.17 -8.47
N TYR A 97 -8.49 8.38 -7.44
CA TYR A 97 -8.30 7.39 -6.37
C TYR A 97 -9.56 7.15 -5.53
N ARG A 98 -10.42 8.16 -5.40
CA ARG A 98 -11.73 7.95 -4.78
C ARG A 98 -12.62 7.02 -5.60
N ILE A 99 -12.64 7.19 -6.92
CA ILE A 99 -13.41 6.34 -7.83
C ILE A 99 -12.86 4.90 -7.76
N ILE A 100 -11.55 4.71 -7.83
CA ILE A 100 -10.93 3.38 -7.66
C ILE A 100 -11.32 2.76 -6.33
N GLY A 101 -11.23 3.50 -5.23
CA GLY A 101 -11.62 3.01 -3.91
C GLY A 101 -13.09 2.57 -3.85
N ILE A 102 -14.01 3.30 -4.51
CA ILE A 102 -15.41 2.90 -4.61
C ILE A 102 -15.56 1.61 -5.42
N ILE A 103 -14.87 1.48 -6.55
CA ILE A 103 -14.89 0.26 -7.36
C ILE A 103 -14.40 -0.93 -6.54
N ILE A 104 -13.28 -0.79 -5.84
CA ILE A 104 -12.73 -1.82 -4.96
C ILE A 104 -13.73 -2.18 -3.85
N ALA A 105 -14.39 -1.19 -3.24
CA ALA A 105 -15.39 -1.43 -2.22
C ALA A 105 -16.59 -2.22 -2.76
N VAL A 106 -17.16 -1.80 -3.90
CA VAL A 106 -18.33 -2.46 -4.51
C VAL A 106 -17.99 -3.89 -4.91
N VAL A 107 -16.88 -4.11 -5.60
CA VAL A 107 -16.46 -5.46 -6.02
C VAL A 107 -16.12 -6.31 -4.80
N GLY A 108 -15.39 -5.75 -3.81
CA GLY A 108 -15.05 -6.44 -2.58
C GLY A 108 -16.28 -6.87 -1.77
N ILE A 109 -17.27 -5.99 -1.63
CA ILE A 109 -18.53 -6.33 -0.96
C ILE A 109 -19.30 -7.41 -1.75
N SER A 110 -19.31 -7.33 -3.08
CA SER A 110 -19.95 -8.34 -3.93
C SER A 110 -19.30 -9.72 -3.82
N LEU A 111 -18.01 -9.79 -3.49
CA LEU A 111 -17.28 -11.03 -3.24
C LEU A 111 -17.57 -11.64 -1.85
N THR A 112 -18.11 -10.87 -0.90
CA THR A 112 -18.36 -11.32 0.47
C THR A 112 -19.14 -12.65 0.55
N PRO A 113 -20.24 -12.89 -0.20
CA PRO A 113 -20.98 -14.15 -0.16
C PRO A 113 -20.20 -15.36 -0.72
N PHE A 114 -19.16 -15.11 -1.51
CA PHE A 114 -18.34 -16.16 -2.11
C PHE A 114 -17.16 -16.59 -1.21
N ILE A 115 -16.82 -15.79 -0.18
CA ILE A 115 -15.68 -16.07 0.71
C ILE A 115 -15.72 -17.47 1.32
N PRO A 116 -16.86 -17.98 1.84
CA PRO A 116 -16.90 -19.33 2.40
C PRO A 116 -16.56 -20.42 1.39
N ARG A 117 -16.83 -20.20 0.10
CA ARG A 117 -16.50 -21.13 -0.98
C ARG A 117 -15.03 -21.12 -1.38
N LEU A 118 -14.33 -20.02 -1.08
CA LEU A 118 -12.90 -19.86 -1.35
C LEU A 118 -12.03 -20.46 -0.23
N ILE A 119 -12.62 -20.70 0.94
CA ILE A 119 -11.93 -21.30 2.07
C ILE A 119 -12.06 -22.80 1.96
N SER A 120 -10.94 -23.47 1.66
CA SER A 120 -10.88 -24.94 1.53
C SER A 120 -10.46 -25.65 2.82
N GLY A 121 -10.26 -24.94 3.93
CA GLY A 121 -9.80 -25.47 5.22
C GLY A 121 -10.77 -25.21 6.36
N ASP A 122 -10.43 -25.75 7.53
CA ASP A 122 -11.19 -25.50 8.76
C ASP A 122 -11.07 -24.03 9.17
N VAL A 123 -12.22 -23.46 9.54
CA VAL A 123 -12.29 -22.09 10.01
C VAL A 123 -12.01 -22.06 11.51
N PRO A 124 -11.09 -21.19 11.99
CA PRO A 124 -10.82 -21.06 13.41
C PRO A 124 -12.11 -20.75 14.19
N ARG A 125 -12.35 -21.50 15.25
CA ARG A 125 -13.54 -21.32 16.10
C ARG A 125 -13.48 -19.96 16.81
N GLY A 126 -14.56 -19.19 16.72
CA GLY A 126 -14.71 -17.92 17.42
C GLY A 126 -14.43 -16.68 16.59
N ILE A 127 -14.03 -16.77 15.32
CA ILE A 127 -13.84 -15.62 14.43
C ILE A 127 -14.95 -15.56 13.38
N ASN A 128 -15.52 -14.36 13.24
CA ASN A 128 -16.43 -14.07 12.15
C ASN A 128 -15.62 -13.65 10.92
N ILE A 129 -15.51 -14.57 9.95
CA ILE A 129 -14.73 -14.38 8.71
C ILE A 129 -15.18 -13.13 7.94
N TYR A 130 -16.49 -12.88 7.92
CA TYR A 130 -17.05 -11.72 7.21
C TYR A 130 -16.58 -10.40 7.82
N ILE A 131 -16.55 -10.30 9.15
CA ILE A 131 -16.06 -9.11 9.85
C ILE A 131 -14.58 -8.90 9.55
N LEU A 132 -13.78 -9.95 9.64
CA LEU A 132 -12.34 -9.88 9.37
C LEU A 132 -12.05 -9.44 7.93
N TYR A 133 -12.78 -10.01 6.96
CA TYR A 133 -12.66 -9.61 5.56
C TYR A 133 -13.06 -8.15 5.33
N LEU A 134 -14.22 -7.73 5.86
CA LEU A 134 -14.72 -6.37 5.70
C LEU A 134 -13.79 -5.33 6.34
N LEU A 135 -13.16 -5.64 7.47
CA LEU A 135 -12.15 -4.79 8.09
C LEU A 135 -10.92 -4.62 7.17
N ASN A 136 -10.43 -5.71 6.59
CA ASN A 136 -9.32 -5.65 5.64
C ASN A 136 -9.69 -4.87 4.36
N LEU A 137 -10.91 -5.08 3.84
CA LEU A 137 -11.43 -4.33 2.70
C LEU A 137 -11.55 -2.85 3.02
N ALA A 138 -12.12 -2.49 4.17
CA ALA A 138 -12.25 -1.11 4.61
C ALA A 138 -10.89 -0.43 4.77
N ALA A 139 -9.91 -1.11 5.37
CA ALA A 139 -8.55 -0.60 5.50
C ALA A 139 -7.92 -0.32 4.13
N THR A 140 -8.12 -1.21 3.15
CA THR A 140 -7.64 -1.02 1.78
C THR A 140 -8.29 0.19 1.12
N VAL A 141 -9.62 0.31 1.16
CA VAL A 141 -10.35 1.45 0.59
C VAL A 141 -9.93 2.78 1.22
N LEU A 142 -9.79 2.82 2.54
CA LEU A 142 -9.30 4.00 3.27
C LEU A 142 -7.89 4.38 2.85
N SER A 143 -7.02 3.40 2.61
CA SER A 143 -5.66 3.64 2.12
C SER A 143 -5.67 4.38 0.77
N TYR A 144 -6.53 3.97 -0.17
CA TYR A 144 -6.70 4.66 -1.44
C TYR A 144 -7.22 6.09 -1.27
N TRP A 145 -8.18 6.30 -0.38
CA TRP A 145 -8.80 7.62 -0.19
C TRP A 145 -7.89 8.63 0.51
N LEU A 146 -7.06 8.17 1.43
CA LEU A 146 -6.27 9.04 2.31
C LEU A 146 -4.83 9.23 1.83
N PHE A 147 -4.21 8.19 1.25
CA PHE A 147 -2.75 8.16 1.11
C PHE A 147 -2.25 8.03 -0.32
N ALA A 148 -2.96 7.32 -1.22
CA ALA A 148 -2.43 6.94 -2.52
C ALA A 148 -1.98 8.14 -3.37
N TYR A 149 -2.79 9.18 -3.50
CA TYR A 149 -2.45 10.38 -4.28
C TYR A 149 -1.28 11.20 -3.68
N LYS A 150 -1.11 11.14 -2.36
CA LYS A 150 0.01 11.81 -1.66
C LYS A 150 1.33 11.08 -1.91
N ASN A 151 1.27 9.75 -1.96
CA ASN A 151 2.43 8.93 -2.26
C ASN A 151 2.97 9.22 -3.67
N SER A 152 2.10 9.32 -4.67
CA SER A 152 2.48 9.69 -6.05
C SER A 152 3.18 11.07 -6.10
N LEU A 153 2.73 12.03 -5.30
CA LEU A 153 3.37 13.35 -5.21
C LEU A 153 4.79 13.25 -4.65
N LEU A 154 4.99 12.53 -3.54
CA LEU A 154 6.31 12.36 -2.93
C LEU A 154 7.28 11.65 -3.87
N GLN A 155 6.81 10.67 -4.63
CA GLN A 155 7.61 10.00 -5.64
C GLN A 155 7.97 10.94 -6.80
N ALA A 156 7.05 11.78 -7.28
CA ALA A 156 7.31 12.76 -8.33
C ALA A 156 8.38 13.80 -7.90
N PHE A 157 8.41 14.18 -6.63
CA PHE A 157 9.47 15.01 -6.05
C PHE A 157 10.77 14.24 -5.73
N GLN A 158 10.88 12.98 -6.11
CA GLN A 158 12.03 12.11 -5.80
C GLN A 158 12.31 11.97 -4.28
N ARG A 159 11.27 12.08 -3.45
CA ARG A 159 11.34 11.95 -2.00
C ARG A 159 10.82 10.59 -1.53
N ALA A 160 11.22 9.52 -2.24
CA ALA A 160 10.90 8.12 -1.86
C ALA A 160 11.48 7.75 -0.48
N ASP A 161 12.52 8.44 -0.01
CA ASP A 161 13.06 8.29 1.33
C ASP A 161 12.03 8.55 2.43
N ILE A 162 11.15 9.56 2.24
CA ILE A 162 10.08 9.86 3.20
C ILE A 162 9.06 8.73 3.23
N VAL A 163 8.65 8.24 2.05
CA VAL A 163 7.72 7.12 1.94
C VAL A 163 8.30 5.88 2.63
N SER A 164 9.57 5.55 2.37
CA SER A 164 10.24 4.42 2.99
C SER A 164 10.31 4.52 4.52
N LYS A 165 10.63 5.71 5.06
CA LYS A 165 10.65 5.94 6.52
C LYS A 165 9.26 5.77 7.15
N VAL A 166 8.24 6.38 6.56
CA VAL A 166 6.86 6.26 7.07
C VAL A 166 6.39 4.82 7.01
N THR A 167 6.67 4.11 5.92
CA THR A 167 6.33 2.69 5.78
C THR A 167 7.03 1.84 6.83
N LEU A 168 8.31 2.07 7.10
CA LEU A 168 9.04 1.36 8.17
C LEU A 168 8.37 1.56 9.54
N ILE A 169 8.06 2.80 9.90
CA ILE A 169 7.42 3.12 11.19
C ILE A 169 6.04 2.45 11.27
N THR A 170 5.23 2.63 10.24
CA THR A 170 3.86 2.08 10.19
C THR A 170 3.87 0.55 10.25
N SER A 171 4.76 -0.09 9.49
CA SER A 171 4.91 -1.55 9.50
C SER A 171 5.39 -2.06 10.86
N THR A 172 6.31 -1.35 11.51
CA THR A 172 6.77 -1.74 12.86
C THR A 172 5.63 -1.69 13.88
N ILE A 173 4.81 -0.63 13.85
CA ILE A 173 3.64 -0.51 14.71
C ILE A 173 2.62 -1.63 14.39
N GLN A 174 2.34 -1.86 13.11
CA GLN A 174 1.42 -2.90 12.67
C GLN A 174 1.86 -4.29 13.16
N TYR A 175 3.13 -4.62 12.98
CA TYR A 175 3.68 -5.89 13.39
C TYR A 175 3.73 -6.05 14.91
N GLY A 176 4.00 -4.96 15.64
CA GLY A 176 3.93 -4.96 17.10
C GLY A 176 2.52 -5.17 17.66
N LEU A 177 1.48 -4.80 16.90
CA LEU A 177 0.08 -5.05 17.28
C LEU A 177 -0.43 -6.44 16.86
N GLN A 178 0.30 -7.14 15.97
CA GLN A 178 -0.06 -8.49 15.51
C GLN A 178 0.48 -9.60 16.41
N ILE A 179 1.46 -9.29 17.25
CA ILE A 179 2.05 -10.21 18.23
C ILE A 179 1.35 -10.01 19.57
#